data_be7fc6c39ce5b4500206d17c22a91105
#
_entry.id   be7fc6c39ce5b4500206d17c22a91105
#
_cell.length_a   1.000
_cell.length_b   1.000
_cell.length_c   1.000
_cell.angle_alpha   90.00
_cell.angle_beta   90.00
_cell.angle_gamma   90.00
#
_symmetry.space_group_name_H-M   'P 1'
#
loop_
_entity.id
_entity.type
_entity.pdbx_description
1 polymer ?
#
loop_
_entity_poly.entity_id
_entity_poly.type
_entity_poly.pdbx_seq_one_letter_code
_entity_poly.pdbx_strand_id
1 'polypeptide(L)'
;MKHSKLALIGSGASSIYCLQHILNHADELIKQFQNISIFEKNKHMGFGMPYNPALTDKYNLSNISSEEIPALPQTFADWLRAQDHNFLETLNVHNSPIEDYKIYSRIALGHYFHNQFNLLIKKLKAYGFEVNEYVNHQVHDIIPNSDSTFKIIANTSEYIFNRVIISTGHNISKKDKPDIGYYDSPWPIKKIIPKESTYYNFEIGILGASLSAFDVVSSLTHRHGTFHKENNRLTYTLHPKAKDFKITLHAAEGWLPHLQYEQQEPFREIYRHTTRNAILNLSKENGVLSMEDYFNTICRPALKKAFKKDKNKAMVTALENPQFSFEDFINTMSDSHDYIDCFDGMKTELPQAKASIRQNKPIHWMETLDDLMYTLNFHTELLSAEGHLFFNTIVKPFLMSVIAALPLDSAHILLALHEAKVIDLVAGKVELDNTNGNGNTAITIQTKDSATTKTYRMFVNCAGHDTVDMEHYPFKSLVKHGVLSKATAKFENKNKVPSDLQTKNKTYLKLQDAYLYIGGISVDSAYRVVNQDNQVTPNIYDISFPHIYGCRPYSYGLQACNATSAIVVQSWLSANTPKYSKISKTQITDIYESEQNL
;
A
#
# COMPACT_ATOMS: atom_id res chain seq x y z
N MET A 1 -21.15 17.11 -31.22
CA MET A 1 -21.18 16.91 -29.74
C MET A 1 -19.86 17.42 -29.18
N LYS A 2 -19.85 18.28 -28.16
CA LYS A 2 -18.59 18.65 -27.49
C LYS A 2 -18.04 17.37 -26.86
N HIS A 3 -16.84 16.94 -27.30
CA HIS A 3 -16.20 15.75 -26.71
C HIS A 3 -15.94 15.99 -25.22
N SER A 4 -16.27 15.02 -24.40
CA SER A 4 -16.00 15.02 -22.97
C SER A 4 -14.48 15.07 -22.73
N LYS A 5 -14.05 15.76 -21.66
CA LYS A 5 -12.65 15.91 -21.26
C LYS A 5 -12.39 15.16 -19.97
N LEU A 6 -11.32 14.37 -19.94
CA LEU A 6 -10.85 13.60 -18.78
C LEU A 6 -9.65 14.28 -18.15
N ALA A 7 -9.65 14.42 -16.81
CA ALA A 7 -8.49 14.82 -16.03
C ALA A 7 -7.99 13.67 -15.15
N LEU A 8 -6.67 13.46 -15.12
CA LEU A 8 -5.95 12.62 -14.17
C LEU A 8 -5.15 13.54 -13.22
N ILE A 9 -5.39 13.45 -11.92
CA ILE A 9 -4.70 14.23 -10.91
C ILE A 9 -3.62 13.38 -10.24
N GLY A 10 -2.40 13.53 -10.71
CA GLY A 10 -1.24 12.69 -10.43
C GLY A 10 -0.85 11.83 -11.63
N SER A 11 0.42 11.46 -11.73
CA SER A 11 0.98 10.68 -12.85
C SER A 11 1.69 9.40 -12.40
N GLY A 12 1.46 8.95 -11.16
CA GLY A 12 2.07 7.74 -10.61
C GLY A 12 1.47 6.43 -11.16
N ALA A 13 1.78 5.32 -10.52
CA ALA A 13 1.41 3.97 -10.98
C ALA A 13 -0.08 3.82 -11.30
N SER A 14 -0.99 4.30 -10.45
CA SER A 14 -2.44 4.22 -10.71
C SER A 14 -2.83 4.94 -12.00
N SER A 15 -2.27 6.13 -12.27
CA SER A 15 -2.51 6.84 -13.54
C SER A 15 -1.93 6.10 -14.74
N ILE A 16 -0.75 5.48 -14.60
CA ILE A 16 -0.14 4.67 -15.67
C ILE A 16 -1.06 3.52 -16.04
N TYR A 17 -1.58 2.79 -15.06
CA TYR A 17 -2.53 1.70 -15.31
C TYR A 17 -3.87 2.21 -15.86
N CYS A 18 -4.39 3.36 -15.41
CA CYS A 18 -5.53 3.99 -16.06
C CYS A 18 -5.28 4.24 -17.55
N LEU A 19 -4.13 4.81 -17.92
CA LEU A 19 -3.75 5.05 -19.31
C LEU A 19 -3.60 3.75 -20.10
N GLN A 20 -3.04 2.69 -19.49
CA GLN A 20 -2.95 1.37 -20.10
C GLN A 20 -4.34 0.80 -20.41
N HIS A 21 -5.26 0.83 -19.44
CA HIS A 21 -6.63 0.34 -19.65
C HIS A 21 -7.41 1.21 -20.63
N ILE A 22 -7.23 2.53 -20.64
CA ILE A 22 -7.81 3.41 -21.67
C ILE A 22 -7.29 3.01 -23.05
N LEU A 23 -6.00 2.72 -23.19
CA LEU A 23 -5.42 2.25 -24.45
C LEU A 23 -5.99 0.90 -24.89
N ASN A 24 -6.16 -0.04 -23.97
CA ASN A 24 -6.72 -1.37 -24.23
C ASN A 24 -8.17 -1.29 -24.76
N HIS A 25 -8.92 -0.26 -24.40
CA HIS A 25 -10.31 -0.02 -24.79
C HIS A 25 -10.48 1.24 -25.64
N ALA A 26 -9.44 1.61 -26.38
CA ALA A 26 -9.39 2.88 -27.10
C ALA A 26 -10.50 3.03 -28.15
N ASP A 27 -10.88 1.95 -28.85
CA ASP A 27 -11.95 1.94 -29.86
C ASP A 27 -13.30 2.44 -29.35
N GLU A 28 -13.59 2.16 -28.10
CA GLU A 28 -14.87 2.50 -27.46
C GLU A 28 -14.76 3.84 -26.74
N LEU A 29 -13.63 4.08 -26.05
CA LEU A 29 -13.46 5.24 -25.20
C LEU A 29 -13.22 6.53 -25.98
N ILE A 30 -12.58 6.46 -27.14
CA ILE A 30 -12.38 7.63 -28.01
C ILE A 30 -13.70 8.25 -28.47
N LYS A 31 -14.79 7.45 -28.52
CA LYS A 31 -16.13 7.92 -28.81
C LYS A 31 -16.76 8.69 -27.66
N GLN A 32 -16.30 8.45 -26.41
CA GLN A 32 -16.82 9.11 -25.22
C GLN A 32 -16.02 10.39 -24.90
N PHE A 33 -14.69 10.34 -25.02
CA PHE A 33 -13.80 11.48 -24.80
C PHE A 33 -12.56 11.36 -25.68
N GLN A 34 -12.07 12.50 -26.16
CA GLN A 34 -10.84 12.55 -26.97
C GLN A 34 -9.71 13.27 -26.23
N ASN A 35 -10.03 14.13 -25.26
CA ASN A 35 -9.05 14.90 -24.53
C ASN A 35 -8.75 14.28 -23.18
N ILE A 36 -7.48 13.99 -22.93
CA ILE A 36 -6.94 13.48 -21.66
C ILE A 36 -5.92 14.49 -21.17
N SER A 37 -6.10 15.03 -19.97
CA SER A 37 -5.17 15.97 -19.35
C SER A 37 -4.63 15.38 -18.06
N ILE A 38 -3.31 15.39 -17.88
CA ILE A 38 -2.62 14.78 -16.74
C ILE A 38 -1.87 15.88 -16.00
N PHE A 39 -2.12 16.00 -14.70
CA PHE A 39 -1.51 17.01 -13.83
C PHE A 39 -0.51 16.37 -12.89
N GLU A 40 0.73 16.85 -12.91
CA GLU A 40 1.79 16.40 -12.02
C GLU A 40 2.46 17.59 -11.34
N LYS A 41 2.56 17.53 -10.00
CA LYS A 41 3.21 18.58 -9.20
C LYS A 41 4.72 18.66 -9.40
N ASN A 42 5.34 17.54 -9.80
CA ASN A 42 6.78 17.44 -10.01
C ASN A 42 7.16 17.75 -11.48
N LYS A 43 8.47 17.89 -11.72
CA LYS A 43 9.04 18.15 -13.04
C LYS A 43 8.87 16.99 -14.02
N HIS A 44 8.81 15.77 -13.54
CA HIS A 44 8.78 14.56 -14.36
C HIS A 44 7.57 13.72 -14.02
N MET A 45 6.87 13.25 -15.05
CA MET A 45 5.71 12.35 -14.92
C MET A 45 6.13 10.89 -14.78
N GLY A 46 5.22 10.05 -14.33
CA GLY A 46 5.35 8.59 -14.33
C GLY A 46 6.10 7.99 -13.14
N PHE A 47 6.84 8.76 -12.36
CA PHE A 47 7.59 8.16 -11.23
C PHE A 47 6.69 7.72 -10.07
N GLY A 48 5.74 8.56 -9.66
CA GLY A 48 5.03 8.37 -8.39
C GLY A 48 5.94 8.60 -7.16
N MET A 49 5.34 8.75 -5.98
CA MET A 49 6.09 9.09 -4.76
C MET A 49 7.09 7.98 -4.35
N PRO A 50 6.72 6.66 -4.31
CA PRO A 50 7.59 5.61 -3.78
C PRO A 50 8.83 5.32 -4.64
N TYR A 51 8.84 5.77 -5.89
CA TYR A 51 9.86 5.43 -6.89
C TYR A 51 10.60 6.66 -7.43
N ASN A 52 10.26 7.85 -6.93
CA ASN A 52 10.84 9.10 -7.40
C ASN A 52 12.30 9.24 -6.91
N PRO A 53 13.29 9.38 -7.83
CA PRO A 53 14.71 9.53 -7.45
C PRO A 53 15.01 10.76 -6.59
N ALA A 54 14.12 11.77 -6.59
CA ALA A 54 14.25 12.92 -5.69
C ALA A 54 13.86 12.60 -4.24
N LEU A 55 13.13 11.52 -4.00
CA LEU A 55 12.60 11.13 -2.70
C LEU A 55 13.30 9.90 -2.12
N THR A 56 13.66 8.95 -2.97
CA THR A 56 14.26 7.65 -2.59
C THR A 56 15.77 7.63 -2.84
N ASP A 57 16.43 6.57 -2.39
CA ASP A 57 17.87 6.33 -2.56
C ASP A 57 18.11 5.10 -3.45
N LYS A 58 19.26 5.06 -4.12
CA LYS A 58 19.67 3.92 -4.94
C LYS A 58 19.80 2.60 -4.16
N TYR A 59 19.99 2.68 -2.85
CA TYR A 59 20.05 1.50 -1.96
C TYR A 59 18.68 1.03 -1.46
N ASN A 60 17.60 1.75 -1.79
CA ASN A 60 16.26 1.32 -1.43
C ASN A 60 15.76 0.29 -2.44
N LEU A 61 15.46 -0.92 -1.97
CA LEU A 61 14.92 -1.98 -2.81
C LEU A 61 13.41 -1.85 -2.98
N SER A 62 12.89 -2.23 -4.15
CA SER A 62 11.46 -2.50 -4.29
C SER A 62 11.10 -3.78 -3.50
N ASN A 63 9.84 -4.13 -3.48
CA ASN A 63 9.35 -5.38 -2.88
C ASN A 63 8.55 -6.19 -3.89
N ILE A 64 8.83 -6.00 -5.18
CA ILE A 64 8.13 -6.63 -6.29
C ILE A 64 9.12 -6.98 -7.39
N SER A 65 9.02 -8.18 -7.93
CA SER A 65 9.79 -8.65 -9.07
C SER A 65 9.14 -8.25 -10.41
N SER A 66 9.83 -8.46 -11.52
CA SER A 66 9.26 -8.19 -12.85
C SER A 66 8.06 -9.07 -13.17
N GLU A 67 8.03 -10.30 -12.67
CA GLU A 67 6.96 -11.28 -12.89
C GLU A 67 5.65 -10.88 -12.20
N GLU A 68 5.74 -10.18 -11.07
CA GLU A 68 4.60 -9.74 -10.29
C GLU A 68 4.00 -8.41 -10.78
N ILE A 69 4.73 -7.65 -11.64
CA ILE A 69 4.28 -6.35 -12.15
C ILE A 69 3.21 -6.56 -13.22
N PRO A 70 1.99 -5.98 -13.07
CA PRO A 70 0.97 -6.06 -14.09
C PRO A 70 1.45 -5.54 -15.44
N ALA A 71 0.98 -6.18 -16.52
CA ALA A 71 1.46 -5.94 -17.87
C ALA A 71 1.37 -4.46 -18.29
N LEU A 72 2.50 -3.94 -18.75
CA LEU A 72 2.67 -2.66 -19.42
C LEU A 72 3.30 -2.91 -20.80
N PRO A 73 3.47 -1.90 -21.66
CA PRO A 73 4.00 -2.09 -23.00
C PRO A 73 5.31 -2.88 -23.12
N GLN A 74 6.13 -2.86 -22.07
CA GLN A 74 7.36 -3.65 -21.93
C GLN A 74 7.47 -4.15 -20.51
N THR A 75 8.02 -5.35 -20.28
CA THR A 75 8.28 -5.86 -18.92
C THR A 75 9.42 -5.08 -18.25
N PHE A 76 9.47 -5.08 -16.92
CA PHE A 76 10.53 -4.39 -16.19
C PHE A 76 11.91 -5.00 -16.46
N ALA A 77 12.00 -6.32 -16.46
CA ALA A 77 13.25 -7.01 -16.75
C ALA A 77 13.74 -6.77 -18.18
N ASP A 78 12.85 -6.80 -19.19
CA ASP A 78 13.25 -6.49 -20.57
C ASP A 78 13.68 -5.04 -20.75
N TRP A 79 13.01 -4.12 -20.03
CA TRP A 79 13.45 -2.74 -20.02
C TRP A 79 14.86 -2.59 -19.43
N LEU A 80 15.15 -3.27 -18.30
CA LEU A 80 16.49 -3.28 -17.71
C LEU A 80 17.55 -3.88 -18.65
N ARG A 81 17.26 -5.00 -19.32
CA ARG A 81 18.14 -5.65 -20.29
C ARG A 81 18.51 -4.74 -21.48
N ALA A 82 17.63 -3.80 -21.80
CA ALA A 82 17.83 -2.85 -22.88
C ALA A 82 18.64 -1.58 -22.50
N GLN A 83 19.01 -1.43 -21.21
CA GLN A 83 19.77 -0.27 -20.75
C GLN A 83 21.29 -0.50 -20.87
N ASP A 84 22.05 0.60 -21.02
CA ASP A 84 23.50 0.54 -20.97
C ASP A 84 24.01 0.31 -19.53
N HIS A 85 25.22 -0.25 -19.44
CA HIS A 85 25.84 -0.62 -18.16
C HIS A 85 26.02 0.59 -17.22
N ASN A 86 26.48 1.73 -17.73
CA ASN A 86 26.75 2.91 -16.90
C ASN A 86 25.46 3.43 -16.27
N PHE A 87 24.36 3.41 -17.03
CA PHE A 87 23.05 3.79 -16.50
C PHE A 87 22.57 2.81 -15.43
N LEU A 88 22.70 1.49 -15.65
CA LEU A 88 22.35 0.47 -14.68
C LEU A 88 23.12 0.63 -13.34
N GLU A 89 24.41 0.98 -13.40
CA GLU A 89 25.19 1.27 -12.19
C GLU A 89 24.63 2.47 -11.40
N THR A 90 24.17 3.52 -12.08
CA THR A 90 23.53 4.65 -11.40
C THR A 90 22.25 4.25 -10.67
N LEU A 91 21.58 3.22 -11.16
CA LEU A 91 20.37 2.63 -10.57
C LEU A 91 20.66 1.56 -9.49
N ASN A 92 21.95 1.32 -9.17
CA ASN A 92 22.38 0.24 -8.29
C ASN A 92 21.96 -1.16 -8.80
N VAL A 93 21.98 -1.33 -10.12
CA VAL A 93 21.76 -2.62 -10.79
C VAL A 93 23.11 -3.11 -11.30
N HIS A 94 23.69 -4.08 -10.61
CA HIS A 94 25.05 -4.55 -10.87
C HIS A 94 25.10 -5.70 -11.90
N ASN A 95 26.31 -6.01 -12.38
CA ASN A 95 26.74 -6.93 -13.45
C ASN A 95 26.33 -8.42 -13.33
N SER A 96 25.24 -8.75 -12.71
CA SER A 96 24.66 -10.10 -12.81
C SER A 96 23.61 -10.11 -13.94
N PRO A 97 23.32 -11.27 -14.53
CA PRO A 97 22.23 -11.35 -15.49
C PRO A 97 20.95 -10.76 -14.88
N ILE A 98 20.20 -10.02 -15.69
CA ILE A 98 18.91 -9.49 -15.30
C ILE A 98 17.91 -10.64 -15.28
N GLU A 99 17.40 -10.96 -14.09
CA GLU A 99 16.46 -12.04 -13.83
C GLU A 99 15.06 -11.49 -13.54
N ASP A 100 14.02 -12.16 -14.05
CA ASP A 100 12.63 -11.69 -13.93
C ASP A 100 12.10 -11.79 -12.49
N TYR A 101 12.55 -12.78 -11.72
CA TYR A 101 12.19 -12.99 -10.31
C TYR A 101 12.95 -12.09 -9.32
N LYS A 102 14.01 -11.42 -9.79
CA LYS A 102 14.87 -10.62 -8.90
C LYS A 102 14.25 -9.27 -8.59
N ILE A 103 14.46 -8.81 -7.36
CA ILE A 103 14.03 -7.50 -6.88
C ILE A 103 15.15 -6.48 -7.09
N TYR A 104 14.82 -5.36 -7.70
CA TYR A 104 15.74 -4.26 -8.02
C TYR A 104 15.42 -3.00 -7.22
N SER A 105 16.26 -1.97 -7.36
CA SER A 105 16.10 -0.72 -6.64
C SER A 105 14.80 0.02 -7.02
N ARG A 106 14.25 0.78 -6.04
CA ARG A 106 13.08 1.62 -6.27
C ARG A 106 13.30 2.65 -7.37
N ILE A 107 14.51 3.20 -7.47
CA ILE A 107 14.82 4.19 -8.51
C ILE A 107 14.83 3.54 -9.91
N ALA A 108 15.29 2.30 -10.04
CA ALA A 108 15.21 1.56 -11.31
C ALA A 108 13.76 1.37 -11.74
N LEU A 109 12.90 0.94 -10.82
CA LEU A 109 11.46 0.79 -11.07
C LEU A 109 10.81 2.14 -11.41
N GLY A 110 11.25 3.23 -10.78
CA GLY A 110 10.79 4.57 -11.10
C GLY A 110 11.12 5.01 -12.53
N HIS A 111 12.35 4.79 -12.97
CA HIS A 111 12.77 5.08 -14.35
C HIS A 111 12.02 4.21 -15.38
N TYR A 112 11.77 2.95 -15.04
CA TYR A 112 10.91 2.08 -15.84
C TYR A 112 9.50 2.68 -15.99
N PHE A 113 8.84 3.06 -14.90
CA PHE A 113 7.51 3.66 -14.96
C PHE A 113 7.48 4.97 -15.74
N HIS A 114 8.47 5.82 -15.57
CA HIS A 114 8.61 7.02 -16.39
C HIS A 114 8.69 6.69 -17.90
N ASN A 115 9.46 5.66 -18.25
CA ASN A 115 9.57 5.18 -19.63
C ASN A 115 8.22 4.64 -20.14
N GLN A 116 7.56 3.76 -19.35
CA GLN A 116 6.25 3.20 -19.72
C GLN A 116 5.17 4.27 -19.85
N PHE A 117 5.17 5.27 -18.97
CA PHE A 117 4.29 6.44 -19.10
C PHE A 117 4.46 7.11 -20.48
N ASN A 118 5.70 7.43 -20.84
CA ASN A 118 5.99 8.09 -22.13
C ASN A 118 5.58 7.23 -23.33
N LEU A 119 5.77 5.90 -23.26
CA LEU A 119 5.32 4.96 -24.30
C LEU A 119 3.79 4.96 -24.43
N LEU A 120 3.06 4.95 -23.31
CA LEU A 120 1.60 5.00 -23.30
C LEU A 120 1.07 6.31 -23.89
N ILE A 121 1.66 7.45 -23.50
CA ILE A 121 1.30 8.75 -24.09
C ILE A 121 1.50 8.75 -25.61
N LYS A 122 2.63 8.23 -26.09
CA LYS A 122 2.90 8.11 -27.52
C LYS A 122 1.86 7.24 -28.23
N LYS A 123 1.52 6.08 -27.64
CA LYS A 123 0.51 5.17 -28.22
C LYS A 123 -0.89 5.79 -28.24
N LEU A 124 -1.31 6.45 -27.16
CA LEU A 124 -2.62 7.13 -27.09
C LEU A 124 -2.72 8.27 -28.11
N LYS A 125 -1.66 9.10 -28.25
CA LYS A 125 -1.61 10.15 -29.29
C LYS A 125 -1.66 9.55 -30.70
N ALA A 126 -0.94 8.46 -30.96
CA ALA A 126 -0.96 7.77 -32.24
C ALA A 126 -2.34 7.15 -32.56
N TYR A 127 -3.08 6.76 -31.53
CA TYR A 127 -4.45 6.25 -31.68
C TYR A 127 -5.47 7.35 -32.01
N GLY A 128 -5.17 8.61 -31.69
CA GLY A 128 -6.03 9.76 -31.96
C GLY A 128 -6.52 10.51 -30.74
N PHE A 129 -6.06 10.18 -29.52
CA PHE A 129 -6.34 10.97 -28.34
C PHE A 129 -5.49 12.24 -28.32
N GLU A 130 -6.09 13.34 -27.92
CA GLU A 130 -5.38 14.57 -27.54
C GLU A 130 -4.93 14.46 -26.09
N VAL A 131 -3.62 14.25 -25.85
CA VAL A 131 -3.07 14.09 -24.51
C VAL A 131 -2.24 15.31 -24.15
N ASN A 132 -2.66 15.99 -23.07
CA ASN A 132 -2.02 17.18 -22.52
C ASN A 132 -1.31 16.85 -21.19
N GLU A 133 -0.03 17.13 -21.13
CA GLU A 133 0.85 16.82 -20.00
C GLU A 133 1.21 18.11 -19.26
N TYR A 134 0.73 18.30 -18.02
CA TYR A 134 0.97 19.46 -17.20
C TYR A 134 1.95 19.14 -16.07
N VAL A 135 3.26 19.27 -16.35
CA VAL A 135 4.33 19.13 -15.34
C VAL A 135 4.48 20.40 -14.51
N ASN A 136 4.95 20.29 -13.27
CA ASN A 136 5.01 21.40 -12.30
C ASN A 136 3.65 22.09 -12.10
N HIS A 137 2.55 21.34 -12.25
CA HIS A 137 1.19 21.82 -12.06
C HIS A 137 0.55 21.12 -10.86
N GLN A 138 0.76 21.70 -9.69
CA GLN A 138 0.08 21.22 -8.48
C GLN A 138 -1.38 21.62 -8.52
N VAL A 139 -2.27 20.63 -8.48
CA VAL A 139 -3.70 20.88 -8.29
C VAL A 139 -3.95 21.22 -6.82
N HIS A 140 -4.51 22.41 -6.60
CA HIS A 140 -4.80 22.94 -5.26
C HIS A 140 -6.23 22.71 -4.84
N ASP A 141 -7.17 22.70 -5.82
CA ASP A 141 -8.58 22.48 -5.54
C ASP A 141 -9.34 21.94 -6.77
N ILE A 142 -10.47 21.30 -6.52
CA ILE A 142 -11.42 20.80 -7.51
C ILE A 142 -12.79 21.31 -7.10
N ILE A 143 -13.42 22.14 -7.94
CA ILE A 143 -14.68 22.81 -7.66
C ILE A 143 -15.76 22.21 -8.56
N PRO A 144 -16.86 21.65 -8.01
CA PRO A 144 -17.98 21.16 -8.80
C PRO A 144 -18.76 22.36 -9.37
N ASN A 145 -19.14 22.27 -10.65
CA ASN A 145 -20.00 23.26 -11.31
C ASN A 145 -21.46 22.73 -11.39
N SER A 146 -22.40 23.65 -11.58
CA SER A 146 -23.84 23.31 -11.67
C SER A 146 -24.20 22.46 -12.92
N ASP A 147 -23.36 22.48 -13.95
CA ASP A 147 -23.54 21.71 -15.19
C ASP A 147 -22.89 20.30 -15.14
N SER A 148 -22.58 19.80 -13.95
CA SER A 148 -21.92 18.50 -13.73
C SER A 148 -20.50 18.42 -14.29
N THR A 149 -19.85 19.55 -14.54
CA THR A 149 -18.42 19.62 -14.83
C THR A 149 -17.65 19.97 -13.56
N PHE A 150 -16.32 19.84 -13.63
CA PHE A 150 -15.41 20.15 -12.53
C PHE A 150 -14.37 21.18 -12.98
N LYS A 151 -14.24 22.26 -12.19
CA LYS A 151 -13.17 23.23 -12.38
C LYS A 151 -11.97 22.81 -11.55
N ILE A 152 -10.84 22.57 -12.19
CA ILE A 152 -9.56 22.24 -11.56
C ILE A 152 -8.73 23.52 -11.45
N ILE A 153 -8.28 23.82 -10.23
CA ILE A 153 -7.34 24.92 -9.96
C ILE A 153 -5.95 24.31 -9.84
N ALA A 154 -5.10 24.57 -10.83
CA ALA A 154 -3.71 24.13 -10.82
C ALA A 154 -2.78 25.33 -10.95
N ASN A 155 -1.90 25.52 -9.96
CA ASN A 155 -1.13 26.75 -9.76
C ASN A 155 -2.04 27.98 -9.79
N THR A 156 -1.92 28.84 -10.81
CA THR A 156 -2.76 30.03 -11.00
C THR A 156 -3.77 29.89 -12.15
N SER A 157 -3.86 28.70 -12.75
CA SER A 157 -4.70 28.46 -13.92
C SER A 157 -5.94 27.63 -13.58
N GLU A 158 -7.00 27.87 -14.33
CA GLU A 158 -8.28 27.16 -14.21
C GLU A 158 -8.55 26.31 -15.45
N TYR A 159 -9.03 25.09 -15.24
CA TYR A 159 -9.35 24.13 -16.30
C TYR A 159 -10.70 23.50 -16.03
N ILE A 160 -11.50 23.25 -17.09
CA ILE A 160 -12.82 22.61 -16.97
C ILE A 160 -12.80 21.21 -17.58
N PHE A 161 -13.29 20.22 -16.81
CA PHE A 161 -13.37 18.83 -17.21
C PHE A 161 -14.74 18.24 -16.92
N ASN A 162 -15.11 17.23 -17.73
CA ASN A 162 -16.34 16.47 -17.55
C ASN A 162 -16.13 15.28 -16.60
N ARG A 163 -14.91 14.73 -16.55
CA ARG A 163 -14.56 13.57 -15.73
C ARG A 163 -13.20 13.78 -15.07
N VAL A 164 -13.11 13.42 -13.80
CA VAL A 164 -11.90 13.59 -12.98
C VAL A 164 -11.56 12.29 -12.27
N ILE A 165 -10.31 11.85 -12.36
CA ILE A 165 -9.73 10.78 -11.54
C ILE A 165 -8.68 11.38 -10.62
N ILE A 166 -8.87 11.19 -9.32
CA ILE A 166 -7.92 11.61 -8.28
C ILE A 166 -7.02 10.43 -7.97
N SER A 167 -5.72 10.57 -8.26
CA SER A 167 -4.67 9.56 -8.09
C SER A 167 -3.39 10.16 -7.50
N THR A 168 -3.55 11.05 -6.52
CA THR A 168 -2.46 11.85 -5.93
C THR A 168 -1.45 11.05 -5.11
N GLY A 169 -1.82 9.83 -4.69
CA GLY A 169 -0.95 8.97 -3.88
C GLY A 169 -0.68 9.53 -2.47
N HIS A 170 0.40 9.05 -1.85
CA HIS A 170 0.79 9.48 -0.50
C HIS A 170 1.34 10.91 -0.49
N ASN A 171 0.95 11.67 0.53
CA ASN A 171 1.55 12.96 0.82
C ASN A 171 2.73 12.79 1.78
N ILE A 172 3.77 13.60 1.58
CA ILE A 172 4.90 13.67 2.51
C ILE A 172 4.45 14.51 3.72
N SER A 173 4.62 13.96 4.92
CA SER A 173 4.33 14.69 6.14
C SER A 173 5.17 15.98 6.24
N LYS A 174 4.55 17.05 6.75
CA LYS A 174 5.20 18.33 7.06
C LYS A 174 5.38 18.55 8.57
N LYS A 175 5.19 17.50 9.38
CA LYS A 175 5.24 17.56 10.84
C LYS A 175 6.63 17.26 11.42
N ASP A 176 7.68 17.33 10.59
CA ASP A 176 9.07 17.20 11.07
C ASP A 176 9.40 18.28 12.10
N LYS A 177 10.19 17.92 13.10
CA LYS A 177 10.75 18.79 14.14
C LYS A 177 12.26 18.60 14.19
N PRO A 178 13.00 19.12 13.20
CA PRO A 178 14.45 18.86 13.08
C PRO A 178 15.29 19.47 14.22
N ASP A 179 14.76 20.47 14.91
CA ASP A 179 15.35 21.08 16.12
C ASP A 179 15.51 20.09 17.28
N ILE A 180 14.67 19.07 17.34
CA ILE A 180 14.76 17.96 18.31
C ILE A 180 15.13 16.63 17.64
N GLY A 181 15.50 16.63 16.36
CA GLY A 181 15.84 15.44 15.61
C GLY A 181 14.68 14.51 15.27
N TYR A 182 13.42 14.98 15.33
CA TYR A 182 12.24 14.19 14.97
C TYR A 182 11.85 14.37 13.49
N TYR A 183 11.71 13.24 12.81
CA TYR A 183 11.23 13.17 11.44
C TYR A 183 9.96 12.32 11.35
N ASP A 184 8.82 12.96 11.04
CA ASP A 184 7.50 12.32 10.99
C ASP A 184 7.32 11.40 9.75
N SER A 185 8.27 11.43 8.84
CA SER A 185 8.36 10.56 7.67
C SER A 185 9.81 10.46 7.24
N PRO A 186 10.29 9.32 6.67
CA PRO A 186 11.63 9.23 6.11
C PRO A 186 11.83 10.04 4.83
N TRP A 187 10.74 10.47 4.18
CA TRP A 187 10.77 11.08 2.85
C TRP A 187 10.80 12.61 2.86
N PRO A 188 11.59 13.26 1.98
CA PRO A 188 12.61 12.65 1.10
C PRO A 188 13.79 12.11 1.93
N ILE A 189 14.31 10.95 1.54
CA ILE A 189 15.35 10.24 2.32
C ILE A 189 16.60 11.08 2.57
N LYS A 190 16.94 11.98 1.64
CA LYS A 190 18.09 12.89 1.74
C LYS A 190 18.08 13.79 2.98
N LYS A 191 16.91 14.02 3.63
CA LYS A 191 16.82 14.87 4.83
C LYS A 191 17.40 14.20 6.07
N ILE A 192 17.49 12.86 6.08
CA ILE A 192 17.94 12.05 7.20
C ILE A 192 19.31 11.41 6.97
N ILE A 193 19.87 11.49 5.77
CA ILE A 193 21.22 10.99 5.49
C ILE A 193 22.26 12.08 5.75
N PRO A 194 23.49 11.72 6.21
CA PRO A 194 24.54 12.69 6.44
C PRO A 194 25.05 13.29 5.13
N LYS A 195 25.66 14.47 5.22
CA LYS A 195 26.39 15.05 4.09
C LYS A 195 27.54 14.12 3.69
N GLU A 196 27.94 14.19 2.43
CA GLU A 196 29.05 13.40 1.92
C GLU A 196 30.31 13.52 2.81
N SER A 197 30.99 12.39 3.05
CA SER A 197 32.17 12.28 3.91
C SER A 197 31.96 12.68 5.38
N THR A 198 30.70 12.82 5.84
CA THR A 198 30.36 12.97 7.25
C THR A 198 29.65 11.73 7.78
N TYR A 199 29.72 11.51 9.10
CA TYR A 199 29.17 10.32 9.73
C TYR A 199 28.41 10.70 10.99
N TYR A 200 27.27 10.07 11.19
CA TYR A 200 26.62 10.07 12.50
C TYR A 200 27.40 9.14 13.43
N ASN A 201 27.64 9.61 14.65
CA ASN A 201 28.33 8.84 15.67
C ASN A 201 27.48 8.82 16.94
N PHE A 202 26.25 8.32 16.79
CA PHE A 202 25.24 8.19 17.83
C PHE A 202 24.15 7.21 17.40
N GLU A 203 23.35 6.78 18.37
CA GLU A 203 22.22 5.89 18.15
C GLU A 203 21.04 6.64 17.51
N ILE A 204 20.41 6.02 16.50
CA ILE A 204 19.23 6.51 15.78
C ILE A 204 18.04 5.58 16.09
N GLY A 205 16.90 6.17 16.49
CA GLY A 205 15.65 5.45 16.67
C GLY A 205 14.81 5.47 15.41
N ILE A 206 14.18 4.35 15.09
CA ILE A 206 13.24 4.22 13.95
C ILE A 206 11.95 3.58 14.47
N LEU A 207 10.83 4.27 14.30
CA LEU A 207 9.51 3.70 14.57
C LEU A 207 9.04 2.88 13.36
N GLY A 208 8.83 1.60 13.55
CA GLY A 208 8.47 0.62 12.53
C GLY A 208 9.60 -0.34 12.20
N ALA A 209 9.24 -1.55 11.76
CA ALA A 209 10.17 -2.60 11.36
C ALA A 209 9.70 -3.27 10.05
N SER A 210 9.34 -2.46 9.05
CA SER A 210 8.91 -2.91 7.73
C SER A 210 9.63 -2.11 6.63
N LEU A 211 9.19 -2.22 5.39
CA LEU A 211 9.88 -1.74 4.18
C LEU A 211 10.42 -0.31 4.28
N SER A 212 9.63 0.65 4.78
CA SER A 212 10.10 2.05 4.93
C SER A 212 11.23 2.19 5.96
N ALA A 213 11.19 1.40 7.04
CA ALA A 213 12.27 1.36 8.02
C ALA A 213 13.55 0.78 7.41
N PHE A 214 13.42 -0.27 6.59
CA PHE A 214 14.57 -0.88 5.92
C PHE A 214 15.16 0.00 4.83
N ASP A 215 14.37 0.84 4.17
CA ASP A 215 14.89 1.90 3.29
C ASP A 215 15.80 2.86 4.05
N VAL A 216 15.39 3.29 5.25
CA VAL A 216 16.22 4.14 6.13
C VAL A 216 17.48 3.40 6.59
N VAL A 217 17.33 2.16 7.06
CA VAL A 217 18.47 1.30 7.48
C VAL A 217 19.47 1.18 6.35
N SER A 218 19.03 0.77 5.16
CA SER A 218 19.90 0.58 4.00
C SER A 218 20.61 1.87 3.60
N SER A 219 19.87 2.98 3.52
CA SER A 219 20.45 4.29 3.15
C SER A 219 21.50 4.79 4.14
N LEU A 220 21.27 4.61 5.44
CA LEU A 220 22.21 5.03 6.48
C LEU A 220 23.44 4.12 6.52
N THR A 221 23.24 2.81 6.51
CA THR A 221 24.36 1.86 6.72
C THR A 221 25.35 1.83 5.57
N HIS A 222 24.90 1.98 4.31
CA HIS A 222 25.81 2.14 3.16
C HIS A 222 26.66 3.41 3.22
N ARG A 223 26.32 4.37 4.08
CA ARG A 223 27.10 5.61 4.28
C ARG A 223 27.99 5.56 5.52
N HIS A 224 27.69 4.65 6.45
CA HIS A 224 28.42 4.55 7.72
C HIS A 224 29.37 3.37 7.78
N GLY A 225 29.44 2.55 6.73
CA GLY A 225 30.33 1.40 6.67
C GLY A 225 30.30 0.71 5.32
N THR A 226 30.89 -0.48 5.27
CA THR A 226 31.03 -1.26 4.04
C THR A 226 30.54 -2.68 4.25
N PHE A 227 29.76 -3.16 3.30
CA PHE A 227 29.35 -4.56 3.21
C PHE A 227 30.40 -5.35 2.42
N HIS A 228 30.82 -6.50 2.96
CA HIS A 228 31.75 -7.43 2.33
C HIS A 228 31.06 -8.77 2.10
N LYS A 229 31.18 -9.32 0.90
CA LYS A 229 30.61 -10.62 0.55
C LYS A 229 31.74 -11.65 0.38
N GLU A 230 31.81 -12.61 1.29
CA GLU A 230 32.75 -13.71 1.25
C GLU A 230 32.02 -15.04 1.41
N ASN A 231 32.29 -16.02 0.56
CA ASN A 231 31.70 -17.36 0.64
C ASN A 231 30.17 -17.36 0.80
N ASN A 232 29.46 -16.50 0.06
CA ASN A 232 28.01 -16.30 0.15
C ASN A 232 27.49 -15.75 1.51
N ARG A 233 28.39 -15.31 2.39
CA ARG A 233 28.03 -14.59 3.63
C ARG A 233 28.27 -13.12 3.44
N LEU A 234 27.30 -12.29 3.82
CA LEU A 234 27.44 -10.85 3.91
C LEU A 234 27.88 -10.48 5.32
N THR A 235 28.92 -9.66 5.43
CA THR A 235 29.40 -9.07 6.70
C THR A 235 29.41 -7.56 6.57
N TYR A 236 29.42 -6.86 7.69
CA TYR A 236 29.44 -5.41 7.72
C TYR A 236 30.58 -4.89 8.59
N THR A 237 31.32 -3.91 8.09
CA THR A 237 32.38 -3.22 8.83
C THR A 237 32.02 -1.75 8.95
N LEU A 238 31.84 -1.28 10.18
CA LEU A 238 31.53 0.11 10.48
C LEU A 238 32.76 0.99 10.20
N HIS A 239 32.54 2.19 9.67
CA HIS A 239 33.61 3.16 9.45
C HIS A 239 34.17 3.67 10.79
N PRO A 240 35.51 3.82 10.97
CA PRO A 240 36.11 4.22 12.25
C PRO A 240 35.59 5.54 12.84
N LYS A 241 35.17 6.49 11.98
CA LYS A 241 34.56 7.76 12.42
C LYS A 241 33.10 7.62 12.87
N ALA A 242 32.49 6.45 12.70
CA ALA A 242 31.11 6.15 13.08
C ALA A 242 31.01 5.08 14.17
N LYS A 243 32.04 5.00 15.07
CA LYS A 243 32.16 3.91 16.04
C LYS A 243 30.95 3.72 16.97
N ASP A 244 30.22 4.81 17.27
CA ASP A 244 29.04 4.80 18.14
C ASP A 244 27.72 4.84 17.33
N PHE A 245 27.79 4.69 16.00
CA PHE A 245 26.61 4.59 15.16
C PHE A 245 25.87 3.28 15.41
N LYS A 246 24.59 3.40 15.74
CA LYS A 246 23.68 2.28 15.94
C LYS A 246 22.29 2.67 15.47
N ILE A 247 21.50 1.70 15.03
CA ILE A 247 20.08 1.85 14.70
C ILE A 247 19.27 0.96 15.65
N THR A 248 18.23 1.52 16.26
CA THR A 248 17.25 0.76 17.03
C THR A 248 15.88 0.89 16.37
N LEU A 249 15.37 -0.23 15.88
CA LEU A 249 14.00 -0.34 15.39
C LEU A 249 13.04 -0.47 16.57
N HIS A 250 11.85 0.11 16.45
CA HIS A 250 10.77 -0.03 17.42
C HIS A 250 9.53 -0.58 16.73
N ALA A 251 9.05 -1.73 17.19
CA ALA A 251 7.85 -2.38 16.68
C ALA A 251 6.98 -2.85 17.84
N ALA A 252 5.65 -2.66 17.75
CA ALA A 252 4.74 -2.97 18.85
C ALA A 252 4.86 -4.44 19.29
N GLU A 253 4.84 -5.36 18.32
CA GLU A 253 4.91 -6.80 18.58
C GLU A 253 6.35 -7.36 18.61
N GLY A 254 7.33 -6.54 18.25
CA GLY A 254 8.73 -6.99 18.20
C GLY A 254 9.07 -7.90 17.01
N TRP A 255 8.24 -7.95 15.98
CA TRP A 255 8.43 -8.82 14.82
C TRP A 255 9.11 -8.11 13.66
N LEU A 256 9.86 -8.91 12.88
CA LEU A 256 10.30 -8.57 11.53
C LEU A 256 9.35 -9.25 10.53
N PRO A 257 9.16 -8.69 9.31
CA PRO A 257 8.35 -9.34 8.28
C PRO A 257 8.92 -10.70 7.87
N HIS A 258 8.06 -11.60 7.44
CA HIS A 258 8.46 -12.83 6.76
C HIS A 258 9.31 -12.54 5.53
N LEU A 259 10.14 -13.51 5.16
CA LEU A 259 11.01 -13.41 4.00
C LEU A 259 10.26 -13.72 2.70
N GLN A 260 10.77 -13.18 1.61
CA GLN A 260 10.32 -13.50 0.26
C GLN A 260 10.37 -15.01 0.02
N TYR A 261 9.33 -15.53 -0.59
CA TYR A 261 9.14 -16.95 -0.92
C TYR A 261 8.71 -17.09 -2.38
N GLU A 262 8.83 -18.30 -2.92
CA GLU A 262 8.32 -18.63 -4.26
C GLU A 262 6.81 -18.71 -4.23
N GLN A 263 6.16 -18.10 -5.22
CA GLN A 263 4.72 -18.14 -5.46
C GLN A 263 4.43 -19.05 -6.66
N GLN A 264 3.40 -19.86 -6.58
CA GLN A 264 2.92 -20.62 -7.73
C GLN A 264 2.33 -19.72 -8.79
N GLU A 265 1.61 -18.70 -8.34
CA GLU A 265 0.91 -17.71 -9.18
C GLU A 265 1.27 -16.30 -8.68
N PRO A 266 2.35 -15.70 -9.18
CA PRO A 266 2.84 -14.42 -8.67
C PRO A 266 1.89 -13.24 -8.93
N PHE A 267 0.93 -13.42 -9.84
CA PHE A 267 -0.06 -12.41 -10.19
C PHE A 267 -1.35 -12.62 -9.40
N ARG A 268 -1.78 -11.63 -8.60
CA ARG A 268 -3.01 -11.71 -7.82
C ARG A 268 -4.24 -11.60 -8.71
N GLU A 269 -5.19 -12.49 -8.50
CA GLU A 269 -6.52 -12.45 -9.09
C GLU A 269 -7.57 -12.25 -8.01
N ILE A 270 -8.54 -11.34 -8.23
CA ILE A 270 -9.56 -11.03 -7.23
C ILE A 270 -10.38 -12.28 -6.87
N TYR A 271 -10.62 -13.18 -7.82
CA TYR A 271 -11.51 -14.34 -7.62
C TYR A 271 -10.82 -15.69 -7.79
N ARG A 272 -9.53 -15.82 -7.52
CA ARG A 272 -8.78 -17.08 -7.69
C ARG A 272 -9.35 -18.23 -6.86
N HIS A 273 -9.78 -17.99 -5.63
CA HIS A 273 -10.22 -19.02 -4.69
C HIS A 273 -11.73 -19.03 -4.45
N THR A 274 -12.46 -18.12 -5.04
CA THR A 274 -13.91 -17.99 -4.87
C THR A 274 -14.54 -17.35 -6.11
N THR A 275 -15.82 -17.07 -6.05
CA THR A 275 -16.51 -16.26 -7.06
C THR A 275 -17.20 -15.09 -6.36
N ARG A 276 -17.43 -14.03 -7.11
CA ARG A 276 -18.21 -12.91 -6.65
C ARG A 276 -19.58 -13.31 -6.11
N ASN A 277 -20.27 -14.18 -6.83
CA ASN A 277 -21.58 -14.66 -6.41
C ASN A 277 -21.53 -15.41 -5.09
N ALA A 278 -20.46 -16.19 -4.84
CA ALA A 278 -20.26 -16.85 -3.56
C ALA A 278 -20.15 -15.84 -2.41
N ILE A 279 -19.41 -14.75 -2.59
CA ILE A 279 -19.27 -13.69 -1.58
C ILE A 279 -20.62 -12.97 -1.36
N LEU A 280 -21.29 -12.58 -2.43
CA LEU A 280 -22.58 -11.89 -2.34
C LEU A 280 -23.64 -12.77 -1.67
N ASN A 281 -23.64 -14.08 -1.91
CA ASN A 281 -24.55 -15.04 -1.28
C ASN A 281 -24.30 -15.21 0.22
N LEU A 282 -23.06 -14.97 0.70
CA LEU A 282 -22.73 -14.98 2.13
C LEU A 282 -23.24 -13.73 2.84
N SER A 283 -23.45 -12.62 2.13
CA SER A 283 -24.01 -11.44 2.76
C SER A 283 -25.47 -11.72 3.14
N LYS A 284 -25.83 -11.37 4.37
CA LYS A 284 -27.18 -11.50 4.92
C LYS A 284 -28.19 -10.69 4.08
N GLU A 285 -29.49 -10.89 4.29
CA GLU A 285 -30.54 -10.11 3.59
C GLU A 285 -30.37 -8.59 3.74
N ASN A 286 -29.80 -8.14 4.86
CA ASN A 286 -29.45 -6.73 5.09
C ASN A 286 -28.19 -6.26 4.35
N GLY A 287 -27.55 -7.10 3.53
CA GLY A 287 -26.35 -6.78 2.76
C GLY A 287 -25.05 -6.81 3.56
N VAL A 288 -25.03 -7.37 4.78
CA VAL A 288 -23.83 -7.43 5.64
C VAL A 288 -23.15 -8.79 5.50
N LEU A 289 -21.82 -8.77 5.27
CA LEU A 289 -20.92 -9.92 5.28
C LEU A 289 -20.25 -10.04 6.66
N SER A 290 -20.38 -11.22 7.28
CA SER A 290 -19.64 -11.54 8.51
C SER A 290 -18.21 -12.01 8.18
N MET A 291 -17.21 -11.53 8.93
CA MET A 291 -15.83 -12.00 8.78
C MET A 291 -15.69 -13.50 9.11
N GLU A 292 -16.47 -14.00 10.06
CA GLU A 292 -16.46 -15.41 10.42
C GLU A 292 -17.11 -16.27 9.33
N ASP A 293 -18.20 -15.80 8.70
CA ASP A 293 -18.82 -16.51 7.57
C ASP A 293 -17.88 -16.52 6.36
N TYR A 294 -17.18 -15.41 6.10
CA TYR A 294 -16.15 -15.35 5.05
C TYR A 294 -15.01 -16.34 5.32
N PHE A 295 -14.51 -16.39 6.55
CA PHE A 295 -13.48 -17.35 6.94
C PHE A 295 -13.96 -18.79 6.77
N ASN A 296 -15.10 -19.14 7.37
CA ASN A 296 -15.59 -20.52 7.40
C ASN A 296 -15.94 -21.06 6.01
N THR A 297 -16.53 -20.23 5.15
CA THR A 297 -17.06 -20.70 3.85
C THR A 297 -16.04 -20.54 2.73
N ILE A 298 -15.21 -19.51 2.75
CA ILE A 298 -14.27 -19.19 1.65
C ILE A 298 -12.83 -19.47 2.06
N CYS A 299 -12.34 -18.89 3.17
CA CYS A 299 -10.94 -19.00 3.53
C CYS A 299 -10.57 -20.41 3.98
N ARG A 300 -11.33 -21.01 4.90
CA ARG A 300 -11.05 -22.32 5.49
C ARG A 300 -10.85 -23.44 4.46
N PRO A 301 -11.72 -23.65 3.47
CA PRO A 301 -11.51 -24.69 2.47
C PRO A 301 -10.32 -24.41 1.54
N ALA A 302 -10.04 -23.14 1.21
CA ALA A 302 -8.89 -22.76 0.40
C ALA A 302 -7.58 -22.97 1.17
N LEU A 303 -7.48 -22.45 2.39
CA LEU A 303 -6.32 -22.64 3.28
C LEU A 303 -6.06 -24.11 3.58
N LYS A 304 -7.11 -24.91 3.82
CA LYS A 304 -6.95 -26.36 4.02
C LYS A 304 -6.31 -27.04 2.81
N LYS A 305 -6.66 -26.64 1.57
CA LYS A 305 -6.03 -27.14 0.34
C LYS A 305 -4.55 -26.71 0.28
N ALA A 306 -4.26 -25.45 0.60
CA ALA A 306 -2.91 -24.91 0.61
C ALA A 306 -2.01 -25.64 1.63
N PHE A 307 -2.45 -25.78 2.88
CA PHE A 307 -1.69 -26.53 3.91
C PHE A 307 -1.49 -28.02 3.61
N LYS A 308 -2.41 -28.63 2.84
CA LYS A 308 -2.18 -30.00 2.32
C LYS A 308 -1.03 -30.04 1.33
N LYS A 309 -0.93 -29.06 0.42
CA LYS A 309 0.20 -28.91 -0.51
C LYS A 309 1.51 -28.66 0.25
N ASP A 310 1.47 -27.83 1.28
CA ASP A 310 2.60 -27.51 2.16
C ASP A 310 2.93 -28.64 3.15
N LYS A 311 2.17 -29.73 3.16
CA LYS A 311 2.32 -30.91 4.05
C LYS A 311 2.21 -30.58 5.54
N ASN A 312 1.54 -29.48 5.91
CA ASN A 312 1.29 -29.10 7.29
C ASN A 312 0.03 -29.81 7.83
N LYS A 313 0.22 -31.03 8.33
CA LYS A 313 -0.88 -31.86 8.86
C LYS A 313 -1.56 -31.25 10.07
N ALA A 314 -0.83 -30.55 10.95
CA ALA A 314 -1.37 -29.94 12.14
C ALA A 314 -2.43 -28.88 11.79
N MET A 315 -2.11 -27.97 10.85
CA MET A 315 -3.04 -26.94 10.40
C MET A 315 -4.22 -27.53 9.61
N VAL A 316 -4.00 -28.57 8.83
CA VAL A 316 -5.11 -29.28 8.15
C VAL A 316 -6.10 -29.83 9.18
N THR A 317 -5.63 -30.45 10.27
CA THR A 317 -6.47 -30.98 11.34
C THR A 317 -7.18 -29.84 12.10
N ALA A 318 -6.48 -28.75 12.42
CA ALA A 318 -7.09 -27.59 13.07
C ALA A 318 -8.24 -27.00 12.23
N LEU A 319 -8.00 -26.82 10.90
CA LEU A 319 -9.02 -26.32 9.97
C LEU A 319 -10.18 -27.32 9.72
N GLU A 320 -10.08 -28.58 10.13
CA GLU A 320 -11.20 -29.53 10.14
C GLU A 320 -12.16 -29.33 11.29
N ASN A 321 -11.71 -28.69 12.38
CA ASN A 321 -12.55 -28.35 13.50
C ASN A 321 -13.41 -27.09 13.18
N PRO A 322 -14.76 -27.22 13.15
CA PRO A 322 -15.63 -26.07 12.89
C PRO A 322 -15.55 -24.95 13.96
N GLN A 323 -15.09 -25.28 15.17
CA GLN A 323 -14.92 -24.31 16.26
C GLN A 323 -13.61 -23.52 16.18
N PHE A 324 -12.67 -23.91 15.31
CA PHE A 324 -11.43 -23.21 15.08
C PHE A 324 -11.70 -21.93 14.28
N SER A 325 -11.74 -20.80 14.96
CA SER A 325 -12.13 -19.49 14.42
C SER A 325 -11.05 -18.86 13.53
N PHE A 326 -11.37 -17.74 12.89
CA PHE A 326 -10.37 -16.95 12.16
C PHE A 326 -9.31 -16.38 13.11
N GLU A 327 -9.71 -15.96 14.31
CA GLU A 327 -8.78 -15.45 15.32
C GLU A 327 -7.84 -16.57 15.82
N ASP A 328 -8.34 -17.79 16.03
CA ASP A 328 -7.51 -18.96 16.39
C ASP A 328 -6.49 -19.26 15.29
N PHE A 329 -6.89 -19.16 14.02
CA PHE A 329 -5.99 -19.33 12.89
C PHE A 329 -4.85 -18.30 12.94
N ILE A 330 -5.18 -17.02 13.11
CA ILE A 330 -4.18 -15.94 13.17
C ILE A 330 -3.25 -16.14 14.35
N ASN A 331 -3.79 -16.42 15.55
CA ASN A 331 -2.99 -16.64 16.74
C ASN A 331 -2.04 -17.83 16.55
N THR A 332 -2.54 -18.97 16.05
CA THR A 332 -1.71 -20.17 15.82
C THR A 332 -0.58 -19.89 14.81
N MET A 333 -0.86 -19.12 13.77
CA MET A 333 0.16 -18.78 12.77
C MET A 333 1.11 -17.70 13.26
N SER A 334 0.66 -16.80 14.14
CA SER A 334 1.51 -15.78 14.77
C SER A 334 2.45 -16.36 15.82
N ASP A 335 2.01 -17.37 16.58
CA ASP A 335 2.83 -18.05 17.59
C ASP A 335 4.10 -18.70 16.96
N SER A 336 4.03 -19.05 15.68
CA SER A 336 5.21 -19.53 14.95
C SER A 336 6.28 -18.46 14.73
N HIS A 337 5.96 -17.19 14.98
CA HIS A 337 6.85 -16.03 14.95
C HIS A 337 7.35 -15.59 16.34
N ASP A 338 6.89 -16.23 17.40
CA ASP A 338 7.28 -15.88 18.75
C ASP A 338 8.69 -16.40 19.07
N TYR A 339 9.68 -15.71 18.50
CA TYR A 339 11.09 -15.92 18.82
C TYR A 339 11.49 -14.97 19.94
N ILE A 340 12.40 -15.43 20.82
CA ILE A 340 13.02 -14.59 21.84
C ILE A 340 13.77 -13.42 21.22
N ASP A 341 14.36 -13.66 20.05
CA ASP A 341 15.04 -12.65 19.22
C ASP A 341 14.52 -12.76 17.76
N CYS A 342 14.00 -11.67 17.24
CA CYS A 342 13.45 -11.64 15.88
C CYS A 342 14.51 -11.83 14.78
N PHE A 343 15.79 -11.50 15.03
CA PHE A 343 16.88 -11.76 14.09
C PHE A 343 17.28 -13.24 14.08
N ASP A 344 17.19 -13.93 15.22
CA ASP A 344 17.35 -15.39 15.27
C ASP A 344 16.18 -16.10 14.56
N GLY A 345 14.97 -15.56 14.67
CA GLY A 345 13.82 -15.97 13.86
C GLY A 345 14.11 -15.86 12.38
N MET A 346 14.57 -14.70 11.92
CA MET A 346 14.95 -14.47 10.52
C MET A 346 16.07 -15.43 10.05
N LYS A 347 17.07 -15.68 10.89
CA LYS A 347 18.12 -16.69 10.58
C LYS A 347 17.55 -18.09 10.36
N THR A 348 16.55 -18.46 11.16
CA THR A 348 15.89 -19.77 11.09
C THR A 348 15.04 -19.90 9.83
N GLU A 349 14.35 -18.83 9.43
CA GLU A 349 13.50 -18.79 8.23
C GLU A 349 14.32 -18.73 6.93
N LEU A 350 15.46 -18.05 6.92
CA LEU A 350 16.26 -17.77 5.72
C LEU A 350 16.62 -19.01 4.87
N PRO A 351 17.02 -20.19 5.43
CA PRO A 351 17.28 -21.38 4.64
C PRO A 351 16.03 -21.89 3.89
N GLN A 352 14.86 -21.83 4.51
CA GLN A 352 13.59 -22.26 3.91
C GLN A 352 13.19 -21.30 2.78
N ALA A 353 13.26 -19.99 3.01
CA ALA A 353 12.96 -18.98 2.01
C ALA A 353 13.89 -19.10 0.78
N LYS A 354 15.20 -19.29 1.01
CA LYS A 354 16.16 -19.56 -0.07
C LYS A 354 15.87 -20.85 -0.83
N ALA A 355 15.50 -21.92 -0.12
CA ALA A 355 15.17 -23.19 -0.75
C ALA A 355 13.88 -23.07 -1.57
N SER A 356 12.89 -22.32 -1.06
CA SER A 356 11.65 -22.01 -1.77
C SER A 356 11.95 -21.40 -3.14
N ILE A 357 12.65 -20.27 -3.18
CA ILE A 357 12.95 -19.54 -4.43
C ILE A 357 13.88 -20.35 -5.35
N ARG A 358 15.01 -20.91 -4.85
CA ARG A 358 15.99 -21.60 -5.69
C ARG A 358 15.50 -22.91 -6.28
N GLN A 359 14.53 -23.55 -5.64
CA GLN A 359 14.01 -24.85 -6.06
C GLN A 359 12.62 -24.74 -6.68
N ASN A 360 12.11 -23.51 -6.90
CA ASN A 360 10.77 -23.23 -7.37
C ASN A 360 9.72 -24.01 -6.54
N LYS A 361 9.82 -23.89 -5.20
CA LYS A 361 8.90 -24.55 -4.26
C LYS A 361 8.02 -23.51 -3.58
N PRO A 362 6.81 -23.27 -4.06
CA PRO A 362 5.88 -22.33 -3.49
C PRO A 362 5.54 -22.62 -2.03
N ILE A 363 5.26 -21.56 -1.25
CA ILE A 363 4.63 -21.64 0.07
C ILE A 363 3.16 -21.26 -0.11
N HIS A 364 2.33 -22.27 -0.30
CA HIS A 364 0.96 -22.09 -0.80
C HIS A 364 0.03 -21.41 0.20
N TRP A 365 0.21 -21.60 1.53
CA TRP A 365 -0.71 -21.00 2.48
C TRP A 365 -0.57 -19.47 2.54
N MET A 366 0.65 -18.95 2.40
CA MET A 366 0.91 -17.51 2.41
C MET A 366 0.28 -16.84 1.19
N GLU A 367 0.55 -17.41 0.02
CA GLU A 367 -0.04 -16.97 -1.24
C GLU A 367 -1.58 -17.03 -1.22
N THR A 368 -2.14 -18.15 -0.75
CA THR A 368 -3.59 -18.31 -0.64
C THR A 368 -4.22 -17.30 0.31
N LEU A 369 -3.59 -17.02 1.44
CA LEU A 369 -4.08 -16.02 2.39
C LEU A 369 -4.05 -14.61 1.77
N ASP A 370 -2.98 -14.28 1.06
CA ASP A 370 -2.85 -12.99 0.36
C ASP A 370 -3.97 -12.82 -0.68
N ASP A 371 -4.19 -13.79 -1.54
CA ASP A 371 -5.28 -13.78 -2.53
C ASP A 371 -6.67 -13.64 -1.89
N LEU A 372 -6.93 -14.37 -0.80
CA LEU A 372 -8.20 -14.28 -0.08
C LEU A 372 -8.45 -12.89 0.51
N MET A 373 -7.42 -12.28 1.10
CA MET A 373 -7.53 -10.94 1.67
C MET A 373 -7.57 -9.86 0.57
N TYR A 374 -6.91 -10.10 -0.54
CA TYR A 374 -7.03 -9.26 -1.73
C TYR A 374 -8.46 -9.29 -2.30
N THR A 375 -9.07 -10.46 -2.39
CA THR A 375 -10.49 -10.62 -2.74
C THR A 375 -11.38 -9.81 -1.78
N LEU A 376 -11.21 -9.98 -0.47
CA LEU A 376 -12.01 -9.28 0.54
C LEU A 376 -11.88 -7.75 0.42
N ASN A 377 -10.70 -7.25 0.06
CA ASN A 377 -10.46 -5.81 -0.08
C ASN A 377 -11.42 -5.13 -1.07
N PHE A 378 -11.84 -5.83 -2.11
CA PHE A 378 -12.79 -5.31 -3.10
C PHE A 378 -14.27 -5.46 -2.68
N HIS A 379 -14.52 -6.03 -1.49
CA HIS A 379 -15.85 -6.27 -0.94
C HIS A 379 -16.03 -5.75 0.49
N THR A 380 -15.13 -4.90 0.96
CA THR A 380 -15.15 -4.40 2.35
C THR A 380 -16.37 -3.52 2.65
N GLU A 381 -17.02 -2.95 1.65
CA GLU A 381 -18.30 -2.25 1.81
C GLU A 381 -19.43 -3.16 2.30
N LEU A 382 -19.27 -4.48 2.22
CA LEU A 382 -20.19 -5.46 2.78
C LEU A 382 -19.95 -5.75 4.26
N LEU A 383 -18.78 -5.37 4.81
CA LEU A 383 -18.45 -5.65 6.21
C LEU A 383 -19.22 -4.74 7.17
N SER A 384 -19.64 -5.32 8.29
CA SER A 384 -20.14 -4.55 9.44
C SER A 384 -19.03 -3.72 10.11
N ALA A 385 -19.41 -2.81 11.00
CA ALA A 385 -18.45 -2.08 11.83
C ALA A 385 -17.58 -3.03 12.67
N GLU A 386 -18.18 -4.09 13.22
CA GLU A 386 -17.47 -5.15 13.96
C GLU A 386 -16.46 -5.86 13.05
N GLY A 387 -16.85 -6.16 11.80
CA GLY A 387 -15.95 -6.76 10.81
C GLY A 387 -14.77 -5.87 10.47
N HIS A 388 -14.98 -4.57 10.27
CA HIS A 388 -13.91 -3.60 10.07
C HIS A 388 -12.98 -3.47 11.28
N LEU A 389 -13.52 -3.48 12.50
CA LEU A 389 -12.71 -3.46 13.73
C LEU A 389 -11.85 -4.72 13.80
N PHE A 390 -12.43 -5.89 13.63
CA PHE A 390 -11.70 -7.17 13.63
C PHE A 390 -10.60 -7.18 12.57
N PHE A 391 -10.93 -6.78 11.33
CA PHE A 391 -9.95 -6.69 10.26
C PHE A 391 -8.77 -5.78 10.63
N ASN A 392 -9.05 -4.58 11.12
CA ASN A 392 -7.99 -3.59 11.38
C ASN A 392 -7.15 -3.92 12.63
N THR A 393 -7.72 -4.59 13.64
CA THR A 393 -7.02 -4.85 14.91
C THR A 393 -6.35 -6.22 14.99
N ILE A 394 -6.88 -7.22 14.31
CA ILE A 394 -6.41 -8.61 14.36
C ILE A 394 -5.83 -9.06 13.03
N VAL A 395 -6.62 -8.97 11.94
CA VAL A 395 -6.23 -9.54 10.65
C VAL A 395 -5.10 -8.75 10.01
N LYS A 396 -5.22 -7.43 9.91
CA LYS A 396 -4.29 -6.57 9.20
C LYS A 396 -2.85 -6.57 9.76
N PRO A 397 -2.61 -6.51 11.09
CA PRO A 397 -1.25 -6.62 11.63
C PRO A 397 -0.58 -7.94 11.21
N PHE A 398 -1.31 -9.05 11.30
CA PHE A 398 -0.82 -10.36 10.84
C PHE A 398 -0.54 -10.38 9.34
N LEU A 399 -1.46 -9.89 8.51
CA LEU A 399 -1.23 -9.79 7.06
C LEU A 399 0.02 -8.99 6.72
N MET A 400 0.23 -7.87 7.38
CA MET A 400 1.39 -7.02 7.11
C MET A 400 2.71 -7.69 7.46
N SER A 401 2.74 -8.64 8.40
CA SER A 401 3.91 -9.46 8.69
C SER A 401 4.14 -10.55 7.64
N VAL A 402 3.06 -11.15 7.12
CA VAL A 402 3.11 -12.27 6.15
C VAL A 402 3.38 -11.76 4.73
N ILE A 403 2.71 -10.70 4.30
CA ILE A 403 2.63 -10.26 2.91
C ILE A 403 3.68 -9.20 2.57
N ALA A 404 4.11 -8.40 3.53
CA ALA A 404 5.22 -7.46 3.32
C ALA A 404 6.55 -8.20 3.20
N ALA A 405 6.56 -9.28 2.40
CA ALA A 405 7.68 -10.18 2.24
C ALA A 405 8.99 -9.43 2.01
N LEU A 406 9.92 -9.62 2.94
CA LEU A 406 11.21 -8.96 2.90
C LEU A 406 12.10 -9.61 1.84
N PRO A 407 12.65 -8.86 0.86
CA PRO A 407 13.61 -9.41 -0.08
C PRO A 407 14.79 -10.10 0.60
N LEU A 408 15.23 -11.25 0.05
CA LEU A 408 16.35 -12.01 0.64
C LEU A 408 17.63 -11.17 0.77
N ASP A 409 17.89 -10.25 -0.16
CA ASP A 409 19.04 -9.35 -0.07
C ASP A 409 18.90 -8.38 1.13
N SER A 410 17.70 -7.91 1.43
CA SER A 410 17.44 -7.09 2.63
C SER A 410 17.64 -7.89 3.91
N ALA A 411 17.20 -9.16 3.95
CA ALA A 411 17.43 -10.04 5.08
C ALA A 411 18.94 -10.24 5.34
N HIS A 412 19.73 -10.46 4.30
CA HIS A 412 21.19 -10.55 4.42
C HIS A 412 21.82 -9.28 5.00
N ILE A 413 21.36 -8.11 4.56
CA ILE A 413 21.80 -6.82 5.09
C ILE A 413 21.47 -6.72 6.58
N LEU A 414 20.23 -6.98 6.98
CA LEU A 414 19.80 -6.89 8.39
C LEU A 414 20.58 -7.84 9.29
N LEU A 415 20.77 -9.10 8.87
CA LEU A 415 21.54 -10.09 9.63
C LEU A 415 23.02 -9.69 9.77
N ALA A 416 23.65 -9.17 8.70
CA ALA A 416 25.03 -8.68 8.76
C ALA A 416 25.18 -7.48 9.72
N LEU A 417 24.21 -6.57 9.74
CA LEU A 417 24.18 -5.43 10.65
C LEU A 417 23.96 -5.86 12.11
N HIS A 418 23.08 -6.85 12.34
CA HIS A 418 22.84 -7.39 13.68
C HIS A 418 24.10 -8.12 14.23
N GLU A 419 24.75 -8.94 13.42
CA GLU A 419 26.02 -9.59 13.78
C GLU A 419 27.12 -8.55 14.09
N ALA A 420 27.15 -7.44 13.37
CA ALA A 420 28.05 -6.32 13.63
C ALA A 420 27.62 -5.44 14.83
N LYS A 421 26.49 -5.74 15.50
CA LYS A 421 25.89 -4.98 16.61
C LYS A 421 25.52 -3.53 16.24
N VAL A 422 25.24 -3.27 14.98
CA VAL A 422 24.85 -1.96 14.43
C VAL A 422 23.35 -1.76 14.40
N ILE A 423 22.57 -2.84 14.38
CA ILE A 423 21.09 -2.78 14.42
C ILE A 423 20.56 -3.65 15.55
N ASP A 424 19.43 -3.19 16.12
CA ASP A 424 18.67 -3.91 17.14
C ASP A 424 17.17 -3.61 16.97
N LEU A 425 16.31 -4.38 17.63
CA LEU A 425 14.87 -4.15 17.66
C LEU A 425 14.35 -4.23 19.09
N VAL A 426 13.51 -3.26 19.46
CA VAL A 426 12.85 -3.16 20.77
C VAL A 426 11.35 -3.28 20.57
N ALA A 427 10.76 -4.29 21.21
CA ALA A 427 9.30 -4.49 21.25
C ALA A 427 8.62 -3.52 22.20
N GLY A 428 7.42 -3.06 21.84
CA GLY A 428 6.57 -2.22 22.65
C GLY A 428 5.93 -1.09 21.87
N LYS A 429 4.78 -0.64 22.36
CA LYS A 429 4.06 0.51 21.80
C LYS A 429 4.83 1.79 22.11
N VAL A 430 5.16 2.56 21.09
CA VAL A 430 5.89 3.82 21.23
C VAL A 430 4.94 5.01 21.25
N GLU A 431 5.12 5.88 22.23
CA GLU A 431 4.47 7.18 22.32
C GLU A 431 5.56 8.29 22.34
N LEU A 432 5.33 9.36 21.57
CA LEU A 432 6.24 10.53 21.59
C LEU A 432 6.02 11.32 22.87
N ASP A 433 7.08 11.55 23.62
CA ASP A 433 7.05 12.46 24.76
C ASP A 433 7.37 13.90 24.28
N ASN A 434 6.37 14.75 24.32
CA ASN A 434 6.50 16.15 23.85
C ASN A 434 7.17 17.08 24.87
N THR A 435 7.55 16.62 26.06
CA THR A 435 7.85 17.49 27.18
C THR A 435 9.34 17.60 27.58
N ASN A 436 10.22 16.64 27.26
CA ASN A 436 11.52 16.56 27.95
C ASN A 436 12.75 16.17 27.10
N GLY A 437 12.83 16.57 25.84
CA GLY A 437 13.90 16.10 24.96
C GLY A 437 15.28 16.80 25.11
N ASN A 438 15.42 17.94 25.81
CA ASN A 438 16.66 18.72 25.84
C ASN A 438 17.36 18.86 24.47
N GLY A 439 16.57 19.18 23.41
CA GLY A 439 17.05 19.19 22.03
C GLY A 439 17.16 17.80 21.37
N ASN A 440 16.59 16.75 21.97
CA ASN A 440 16.49 15.39 21.45
C ASN A 440 15.03 14.90 21.46
N THR A 441 14.72 13.91 20.65
CA THR A 441 13.40 13.27 20.66
C THR A 441 13.32 12.27 21.82
N ALA A 442 12.40 12.49 22.75
CA ALA A 442 12.07 11.53 23.80
C ALA A 442 10.87 10.66 23.39
N ILE A 443 10.95 9.39 23.69
CA ILE A 443 9.88 8.41 23.48
C ILE A 443 9.63 7.60 24.74
N THR A 444 8.40 7.22 24.96
CA THR A 444 8.01 6.22 25.97
C THR A 444 7.62 4.92 25.25
N ILE A 445 8.27 3.83 25.66
CA ILE A 445 8.04 2.47 25.13
C ILE A 445 7.21 1.74 26.17
N GLN A 446 5.97 1.38 25.82
CA GLN A 446 5.04 0.68 26.67
C GLN A 446 5.01 -0.81 26.28
N THR A 447 5.35 -1.67 27.23
CA THR A 447 5.15 -3.13 27.17
C THR A 447 3.99 -3.53 28.09
N LYS A 448 3.64 -4.82 28.13
CA LYS A 448 2.61 -5.33 29.06
C LYS A 448 2.96 -5.07 30.54
N ASP A 449 4.25 -5.10 30.87
CA ASP A 449 4.75 -5.12 32.26
C ASP A 449 5.45 -3.82 32.68
N SER A 450 5.81 -2.95 31.74
CA SER A 450 6.63 -1.76 32.05
C SER A 450 6.47 -0.64 31.03
N ALA A 451 6.84 0.57 31.47
CA ALA A 451 7.03 1.71 30.58
C ALA A 451 8.46 2.25 30.79
N THR A 452 9.20 2.38 29.69
CA THR A 452 10.57 2.91 29.71
C THR A 452 10.70 4.12 28.81
N THR A 453 11.46 5.12 29.23
CA THR A 453 11.72 6.31 28.40
C THR A 453 13.10 6.23 27.78
N LYS A 454 13.20 6.56 26.49
CA LYS A 454 14.46 6.64 25.76
C LYS A 454 14.54 7.93 24.95
N THR A 455 15.73 8.49 24.79
CA THR A 455 15.96 9.71 24.01
C THR A 455 16.88 9.44 22.84
N TYR A 456 16.59 10.08 21.70
CA TYR A 456 17.36 9.95 20.46
C TYR A 456 17.73 11.32 19.91
N ARG A 457 18.96 11.47 19.42
CA ARG A 457 19.38 12.66 18.65
C ARG A 457 18.73 12.70 17.27
N MET A 458 18.30 11.54 16.75
CA MET A 458 17.48 11.40 15.56
C MET A 458 16.49 10.28 15.77
N PHE A 459 15.22 10.57 15.51
CA PHE A 459 14.14 9.60 15.54
C PHE A 459 13.28 9.75 14.29
N VAL A 460 13.10 8.65 13.55
CA VAL A 460 12.42 8.64 12.25
C VAL A 460 11.15 7.79 12.34
N ASN A 461 10.00 8.37 12.05
CA ASN A 461 8.75 7.63 11.98
C ASN A 461 8.61 6.93 10.62
N CYS A 462 8.65 5.61 10.64
CA CYS A 462 8.46 4.72 9.49
C CYS A 462 7.25 3.80 9.65
N ALA A 463 6.38 4.03 10.64
CA ALA A 463 5.20 3.19 10.92
C ALA A 463 4.06 3.36 9.91
N GLY A 464 4.25 4.15 8.86
CA GLY A 464 3.24 4.49 7.87
C GLY A 464 2.52 5.79 8.23
N HIS A 465 1.63 6.20 7.35
CA HIS A 465 0.85 7.42 7.55
C HIS A 465 -0.56 7.08 8.05
N ASP A 466 -1.07 7.94 8.92
CA ASP A 466 -2.48 7.90 9.30
C ASP A 466 -3.38 8.07 8.07
N THR A 467 -4.58 7.56 8.18
CA THR A 467 -5.66 7.82 7.22
C THR A 467 -5.87 9.31 7.07
N VAL A 468 -6.13 9.75 5.85
CA VAL A 468 -6.48 11.13 5.58
C VAL A 468 -7.94 11.35 5.98
N ASP A 469 -8.16 11.92 7.16
CA ASP A 469 -9.50 12.36 7.56
C ASP A 469 -10.06 13.38 6.57
N MET A 470 -11.38 13.39 6.41
CA MET A 470 -12.06 14.31 5.47
C MET A 470 -11.70 15.79 5.74
N GLU A 471 -11.39 16.16 6.98
CA GLU A 471 -10.93 17.51 7.36
C GLU A 471 -9.56 17.85 6.74
N HIS A 472 -8.73 16.86 6.49
CA HIS A 472 -7.41 16.99 5.86
C HIS A 472 -7.41 16.63 4.36
N TYR A 473 -8.60 16.33 3.81
CA TYR A 473 -8.72 16.03 2.38
C TYR A 473 -8.17 17.19 1.53
N PRO A 474 -7.38 16.92 0.49
CA PRO A 474 -6.61 17.97 -0.21
C PRO A 474 -7.49 18.98 -0.95
N PHE A 475 -8.65 18.59 -1.46
CA PHE A 475 -9.53 19.44 -2.28
C PHE A 475 -10.71 19.94 -1.46
N LYS A 476 -10.52 21.10 -0.85
CA LYS A 476 -11.46 21.67 0.14
C LYS A 476 -12.84 21.98 -0.43
N SER A 477 -12.92 22.39 -1.70
CA SER A 477 -14.21 22.70 -2.32
C SER A 477 -15.09 21.46 -2.48
N LEU A 478 -14.55 20.27 -2.73
CA LEU A 478 -15.34 19.04 -2.77
C LEU A 478 -15.98 18.74 -1.41
N VAL A 479 -15.25 18.97 -0.32
CA VAL A 479 -15.78 18.83 1.05
C VAL A 479 -16.86 19.88 1.32
N LYS A 480 -16.58 21.16 1.02
CA LYS A 480 -17.48 22.28 1.26
C LYS A 480 -18.81 22.17 0.53
N HIS A 481 -18.80 21.65 -0.70
CA HIS A 481 -20.01 21.47 -1.51
C HIS A 481 -20.71 20.14 -1.24
N GLY A 482 -20.30 19.37 -0.23
CA GLY A 482 -20.93 18.11 0.15
C GLY A 482 -20.79 16.98 -0.88
N VAL A 483 -19.82 17.10 -1.81
CA VAL A 483 -19.55 16.08 -2.85
C VAL A 483 -18.98 14.81 -2.25
N LEU A 484 -18.35 14.91 -1.07
CA LEU A 484 -17.71 13.82 -0.35
C LEU A 484 -18.42 13.54 0.97
N SER A 485 -18.39 12.30 1.41
CA SER A 485 -18.78 11.88 2.76
C SER A 485 -17.65 11.08 3.42
N LYS A 486 -17.66 11.03 4.76
CA LYS A 486 -16.77 10.14 5.53
C LYS A 486 -17.14 8.69 5.26
N ALA A 487 -16.15 7.83 5.10
CA ALA A 487 -16.40 6.40 5.00
C ALA A 487 -16.90 5.84 6.34
N THR A 488 -17.98 5.07 6.29
CA THR A 488 -18.64 4.56 7.49
C THR A 488 -19.10 3.11 7.29
N ALA A 489 -19.11 2.35 8.39
CA ALA A 489 -19.70 1.02 8.45
C ALA A 489 -20.76 0.97 9.57
N LYS A 490 -21.84 0.24 9.34
CA LYS A 490 -22.94 0.08 10.27
C LYS A 490 -22.63 -1.04 11.27
N PHE A 491 -22.88 -0.82 12.57
CA PHE A 491 -22.87 -1.88 13.57
C PHE A 491 -24.06 -2.82 13.39
N GLU A 492 -23.82 -4.13 13.45
CA GLU A 492 -24.89 -5.12 13.49
C GLU A 492 -25.66 -5.03 14.80
N ASN A 493 -24.97 -4.73 15.90
CA ASN A 493 -25.57 -4.57 17.22
C ASN A 493 -25.15 -3.24 17.87
N LYS A 494 -26.06 -2.28 17.86
CA LYS A 494 -25.85 -0.95 18.47
C LYS A 494 -25.48 -0.98 19.95
N ASN A 495 -25.85 -2.05 20.68
CA ASN A 495 -25.54 -2.21 22.11
C ASN A 495 -24.12 -2.73 22.36
N LYS A 496 -23.41 -3.17 21.30
CA LYS A 496 -22.02 -3.66 21.36
C LYS A 496 -21.00 -2.61 20.90
N VAL A 497 -21.40 -1.35 20.76
CA VAL A 497 -20.47 -0.28 20.39
C VAL A 497 -19.45 -0.07 21.53
N PRO A 498 -18.15 -0.24 21.28
CA PRO A 498 -17.11 -0.04 22.28
C PRO A 498 -17.13 1.39 22.85
N SER A 499 -17.10 1.51 24.19
CA SER A 499 -17.19 2.81 24.86
C SER A 499 -16.01 3.76 24.54
N ASP A 500 -14.83 3.21 24.34
CA ASP A 500 -13.63 3.97 23.94
C ASP A 500 -13.75 4.61 22.55
N LEU A 501 -14.49 3.98 21.62
CA LEU A 501 -14.77 4.55 20.30
C LEU A 501 -15.78 5.69 20.37
N GLN A 502 -16.71 5.62 21.30
CA GLN A 502 -17.66 6.71 21.55
C GLN A 502 -16.93 7.95 22.12
N THR A 503 -16.08 7.75 23.12
CA THR A 503 -15.29 8.85 23.74
C THR A 503 -14.33 9.51 22.77
N LYS A 504 -13.81 8.77 21.77
CA LYS A 504 -12.93 9.27 20.72
C LYS A 504 -13.67 9.87 19.51
N ASN A 505 -15.00 10.04 19.58
CA ASN A 505 -15.85 10.51 18.47
C ASN A 505 -15.67 9.72 17.16
N LYS A 506 -15.33 8.42 17.26
CA LYS A 506 -15.19 7.54 16.09
C LYS A 506 -16.50 6.89 15.66
N THR A 507 -17.59 7.14 16.40
CA THR A 507 -18.92 6.60 16.13
C THR A 507 -19.97 7.71 16.13
N TYR A 508 -21.09 7.46 15.45
CA TYR A 508 -22.26 8.33 15.50
C TYR A 508 -23.54 7.53 15.38
N LEU A 509 -24.65 8.13 15.84
CA LEU A 509 -25.98 7.56 15.72
C LEU A 509 -26.74 8.25 14.59
N LYS A 510 -27.40 7.48 13.73
CA LYS A 510 -28.31 7.99 12.70
C LYS A 510 -29.60 7.17 12.76
N LEU A 511 -30.72 7.84 13.05
CA LEU A 511 -32.00 7.17 13.35
C LEU A 511 -31.83 6.23 14.57
N GLN A 512 -32.01 4.92 14.38
CA GLN A 512 -31.84 3.92 15.44
C GLN A 512 -30.55 3.10 15.30
N ASP A 513 -29.70 3.41 14.33
CA ASP A 513 -28.49 2.66 13.98
C ASP A 513 -27.23 3.38 14.47
N ALA A 514 -26.22 2.60 14.83
CA ALA A 514 -24.90 3.08 15.18
C ALA A 514 -23.94 2.83 14.01
N TYR A 515 -23.06 3.78 13.75
CA TYR A 515 -22.08 3.74 12.68
C TYR A 515 -20.67 4.02 13.20
N LEU A 516 -19.69 3.33 12.63
CA LEU A 516 -18.26 3.55 12.83
C LEU A 516 -17.70 4.39 11.67
N TYR A 517 -16.90 5.41 11.96
CA TYR A 517 -16.03 6.02 10.95
C TYR A 517 -14.84 5.08 10.70
N ILE A 518 -14.75 4.55 9.48
CA ILE A 518 -13.70 3.57 9.11
C ILE A 518 -12.45 4.23 8.51
N GLY A 519 -12.49 5.55 8.33
CA GLY A 519 -11.38 6.36 7.83
C GLY A 519 -11.49 6.73 6.34
N GLY A 520 -10.97 7.90 6.00
CA GLY A 520 -11.02 8.41 4.64
C GLY A 520 -12.41 8.84 4.17
N ILE A 521 -12.59 8.85 2.86
CA ILE A 521 -13.84 9.19 2.19
C ILE A 521 -14.56 7.94 1.69
N SER A 522 -15.89 8.05 1.55
CA SER A 522 -16.72 7.00 1.00
C SER A 522 -16.62 6.96 -0.53
N VAL A 523 -16.40 5.78 -1.07
CA VAL A 523 -16.46 5.48 -2.50
C VAL A 523 -17.34 4.25 -2.74
N ASP A 524 -17.94 4.17 -3.93
CA ASP A 524 -18.62 2.96 -4.36
C ASP A 524 -17.64 1.91 -4.91
N SER A 525 -18.15 0.77 -5.35
CA SER A 525 -17.36 -0.31 -5.92
C SER A 525 -16.61 0.07 -7.22
N ALA A 526 -17.05 1.10 -7.95
CA ALA A 526 -16.35 1.67 -9.09
C ALA A 526 -15.44 2.86 -8.73
N TYR A 527 -15.18 3.10 -7.45
CA TYR A 527 -14.35 4.20 -6.93
C TYR A 527 -14.92 5.60 -7.21
N ARG A 528 -16.22 5.71 -7.53
CA ARG A 528 -16.88 7.01 -7.59
C ARG A 528 -17.10 7.52 -6.17
N VAL A 529 -16.90 8.81 -5.96
CA VAL A 529 -17.09 9.37 -4.62
C VAL A 529 -18.57 9.43 -4.24
N VAL A 530 -18.85 9.22 -2.96
CA VAL A 530 -20.22 9.25 -2.40
C VAL A 530 -20.40 10.53 -1.60
N ASN A 531 -21.48 11.25 -1.88
CA ASN A 531 -21.80 12.53 -1.25
C ASN A 531 -22.42 12.36 0.15
N GLN A 532 -22.69 13.50 0.81
CA GLN A 532 -23.26 13.53 2.17
C GLN A 532 -24.68 12.93 2.25
N ASP A 533 -25.40 12.89 1.14
CA ASP A 533 -26.74 12.26 1.04
C ASP A 533 -26.67 10.76 0.73
N ASN A 534 -25.50 10.16 0.79
CA ASN A 534 -25.21 8.78 0.39
C ASN A 534 -25.55 8.49 -1.08
N GLN A 535 -25.39 9.47 -1.96
CA GLN A 535 -25.58 9.33 -3.40
C GLN A 535 -24.22 9.31 -4.09
N VAL A 536 -24.08 8.48 -5.10
CA VAL A 536 -22.89 8.45 -5.95
C VAL A 536 -22.80 9.74 -6.76
N THR A 537 -21.67 10.43 -6.68
CA THR A 537 -21.38 11.59 -7.53
C THR A 537 -20.78 11.10 -8.84
N PRO A 538 -21.48 11.28 -9.97
CA PRO A 538 -21.01 10.78 -11.25
C PRO A 538 -19.76 11.56 -11.71
N ASN A 539 -18.93 10.88 -12.51
CA ASN A 539 -17.79 11.47 -13.21
C ASN A 539 -16.65 11.98 -12.31
N ILE A 540 -16.65 11.71 -11.01
CA ILE A 540 -15.50 11.95 -10.14
C ILE A 540 -15.15 10.67 -9.38
N TYR A 541 -13.90 10.27 -9.50
CA TYR A 541 -13.34 9.02 -8.99
C TYR A 541 -12.16 9.33 -8.09
N ASP A 542 -12.06 8.68 -6.95
CA ASP A 542 -10.86 8.77 -6.11
C ASP A 542 -10.25 7.37 -5.94
N ILE A 543 -9.07 7.19 -6.52
CA ILE A 543 -8.28 5.96 -6.48
C ILE A 543 -7.00 6.13 -5.66
N SER A 544 -6.90 7.22 -4.90
CA SER A 544 -5.77 7.47 -4.01
C SER A 544 -5.93 6.66 -2.74
N PHE A 545 -5.14 5.62 -2.57
CA PHE A 545 -5.20 4.75 -1.39
C PHE A 545 -5.32 5.51 -0.04
N PRO A 546 -4.54 6.58 0.24
CA PRO A 546 -4.67 7.32 1.50
C PRO A 546 -6.04 7.96 1.73
N HIS A 547 -6.79 8.24 0.67
CA HIS A 547 -8.11 8.86 0.77
C HIS A 547 -9.23 7.84 1.01
N ILE A 548 -9.08 6.63 0.47
CA ILE A 548 -10.11 5.59 0.46
C ILE A 548 -9.76 4.39 1.36
N TYR A 549 -8.76 4.52 2.18
CA TYR A 549 -8.20 3.48 3.05
C TYR A 549 -9.26 2.73 3.87
N GLY A 550 -10.32 3.41 4.36
CA GLY A 550 -11.40 2.77 5.08
C GLY A 550 -12.23 1.83 4.22
N CYS A 551 -12.53 2.25 2.98
CA CYS A 551 -13.29 1.44 2.02
C CYS A 551 -12.44 0.37 1.34
N ARG A 552 -11.12 0.54 1.28
CA ARG A 552 -10.17 -0.36 0.58
C ARG A 552 -8.91 -0.54 1.43
N PRO A 553 -9.00 -1.23 2.59
CA PRO A 553 -7.94 -1.24 3.59
C PRO A 553 -6.70 -2.02 3.18
N TYR A 554 -6.77 -2.79 2.09
CA TYR A 554 -5.71 -3.66 1.60
C TYR A 554 -5.31 -3.36 0.13
N SER A 555 -5.54 -2.15 -0.36
CA SER A 555 -5.16 -1.71 -1.72
C SER A 555 -3.68 -1.30 -1.80
N TYR A 556 -2.77 -2.20 -1.43
CA TYR A 556 -1.33 -1.98 -1.51
C TYR A 556 -0.73 -2.56 -2.79
N GLY A 557 0.31 -1.88 -3.29
CA GLY A 557 1.15 -2.37 -4.37
C GLY A 557 0.62 -2.10 -5.78
N LEU A 558 1.41 -2.51 -6.76
CA LEU A 558 1.16 -2.22 -8.18
C LEU A 558 -0.02 -3.01 -8.73
N GLN A 559 -0.23 -4.23 -8.24
CA GLN A 559 -1.35 -5.07 -8.66
C GLN A 559 -2.69 -4.44 -8.23
N ALA A 560 -2.76 -3.85 -7.02
CA ALA A 560 -3.94 -3.10 -6.61
C ALA A 560 -4.14 -1.81 -7.44
N CYS A 561 -3.05 -1.12 -7.81
CA CYS A 561 -3.15 0.02 -8.74
C CYS A 561 -3.74 -0.39 -10.08
N ASN A 562 -3.31 -1.54 -10.63
CA ASN A 562 -3.83 -2.09 -11.87
C ASN A 562 -5.32 -2.46 -11.76
N ALA A 563 -5.70 -3.27 -10.77
CA ALA A 563 -7.08 -3.72 -10.59
C ALA A 563 -8.04 -2.55 -10.37
N THR A 564 -7.70 -1.60 -9.50
CA THR A 564 -8.49 -0.39 -9.26
C THR A 564 -8.68 0.42 -10.55
N SER A 565 -7.61 0.61 -11.32
CA SER A 565 -7.66 1.34 -12.59
C SER A 565 -8.50 0.64 -13.65
N ALA A 566 -8.42 -0.70 -13.71
CA ALA A 566 -9.24 -1.52 -14.57
C ALA A 566 -10.73 -1.38 -14.23
N ILE A 567 -11.09 -1.51 -12.94
CA ILE A 567 -12.47 -1.36 -12.46
C ILE A 567 -13.04 0.01 -12.87
N VAL A 568 -12.29 1.09 -12.65
CA VAL A 568 -12.72 2.44 -13.04
C VAL A 568 -12.96 2.54 -14.53
N VAL A 569 -12.00 2.11 -15.36
CA VAL A 569 -12.12 2.23 -16.83
C VAL A 569 -13.24 1.34 -17.36
N GLN A 570 -13.40 0.12 -16.85
CA GLN A 570 -14.48 -0.78 -17.27
C GLN A 570 -15.85 -0.27 -16.88
N SER A 571 -15.98 0.46 -15.76
CA SER A 571 -17.25 1.08 -15.38
C SER A 571 -17.78 2.09 -16.42
N TRP A 572 -16.92 2.55 -17.33
CA TRP A 572 -17.31 3.43 -18.44
C TRP A 572 -17.80 2.68 -19.68
N LEU A 573 -17.46 1.40 -19.80
CA LEU A 573 -17.77 0.55 -20.96
C LEU A 573 -19.13 -0.15 -20.79
N SER A 574 -19.53 -0.42 -19.54
CA SER A 574 -20.81 -1.07 -19.26
C SER A 574 -21.98 -0.15 -19.67
N ALA A 575 -22.79 -0.61 -20.63
CA ALA A 575 -23.97 0.09 -21.14
C ALA A 575 -25.03 0.41 -20.06
N ASN A 576 -24.93 -0.24 -18.92
CA ASN A 576 -25.78 -0.11 -17.76
C ASN A 576 -25.03 0.50 -16.58
N THR A 577 -24.47 1.71 -16.75
CA THR A 577 -24.04 2.47 -15.55
C THR A 577 -25.32 2.81 -14.77
N PRO A 578 -25.63 2.09 -13.69
CA PRO A 578 -26.90 2.31 -13.01
C PRO A 578 -26.96 3.74 -12.48
N LYS A 579 -28.06 4.44 -12.73
CA LYS A 579 -28.39 5.70 -12.10
C LYS A 579 -28.90 5.43 -10.67
N TYR A 580 -28.01 5.02 -9.76
CA TYR A 580 -28.43 4.69 -8.41
C TYR A 580 -28.25 5.85 -7.45
N SER A 581 -29.25 6.07 -6.63
CA SER A 581 -29.25 7.07 -5.56
C SER A 581 -28.72 6.55 -4.22
N LYS A 582 -28.50 5.22 -4.09
CA LYS A 582 -27.95 4.57 -2.88
C LYS A 582 -27.13 3.35 -3.26
N ILE A 583 -26.05 3.07 -2.54
CA ILE A 583 -25.29 1.83 -2.70
C ILE A 583 -26.17 0.67 -2.22
N SER A 584 -26.51 -0.23 -3.13
CA SER A 584 -27.31 -1.43 -2.86
C SER A 584 -26.56 -2.70 -3.25
N LYS A 585 -27.01 -3.84 -2.76
CA LYS A 585 -26.46 -5.15 -3.15
C LYS A 585 -26.49 -5.35 -4.68
N THR A 586 -27.53 -4.88 -5.34
CA THR A 586 -27.69 -4.96 -6.80
C THR A 586 -26.63 -4.13 -7.54
N GLN A 587 -26.31 -2.92 -7.06
CA GLN A 587 -25.26 -2.08 -7.64
C GLN A 587 -23.90 -2.74 -7.57
N ILE A 588 -23.56 -3.34 -6.41
CA ILE A 588 -22.33 -4.11 -6.25
C ILE A 588 -22.31 -5.24 -7.28
N THR A 589 -23.45 -5.93 -7.47
CA THR A 589 -23.59 -7.00 -8.45
C THR A 589 -23.32 -6.55 -9.87
N ASP A 590 -23.93 -5.47 -10.32
CA ASP A 590 -23.81 -4.98 -11.71
C ASP A 590 -22.40 -4.49 -12.07
N ILE A 591 -21.68 -3.90 -11.10
CA ILE A 591 -20.32 -3.41 -11.33
C ILE A 591 -19.35 -4.57 -11.41
N TYR A 592 -19.46 -5.54 -10.52
CA TYR A 592 -18.60 -6.72 -10.52
C TYR A 592 -18.88 -7.68 -11.70
N GLU A 593 -20.01 -7.58 -12.42
CA GLU A 593 -20.22 -8.31 -13.68
C GLU A 593 -19.26 -7.87 -14.77
N SER A 594 -18.81 -6.65 -14.74
CA SER A 594 -17.78 -6.17 -15.66
C SER A 594 -16.37 -6.70 -15.34
N GLU A 595 -16.10 -7.09 -14.08
CA GLU A 595 -14.80 -7.61 -13.65
C GLU A 595 -14.55 -9.06 -14.04
N GLN A 596 -15.56 -9.83 -14.42
CA GLN A 596 -15.39 -11.23 -14.86
C GLN A 596 -14.56 -11.36 -16.15
N ASN A 597 -14.26 -10.26 -16.81
CA ASN A 597 -13.42 -10.19 -18.01
C ASN A 597 -12.02 -9.60 -17.73
N LEU A 598 -11.64 -9.44 -16.46
CA LEU A 598 -10.31 -9.07 -16.02
C LEU A 598 -9.50 -10.32 -15.76
#